data_9a9fa7adfa0b73a18e21e0b36b1ab440
#
_entry.id   9a9fa7adfa0b73a18e21e0b36b1ab440
#
_cell.length_a   1.000
_cell.length_b   1.000
_cell.length_c   1.000
_cell.angle_alpha   90.00
_cell.angle_beta   90.00
_cell.angle_gamma   90.00
#
_symmetry.space_group_name_H-M   'P 1'
#
loop_
_entity.id
_entity.type
_entity.pdbx_description
1 polymer ?
#
loop_
_entity_poly.entity_id
_entity_poly.type
_entity_poly.pdbx_seq_one_letter_code
_entity_poly.pdbx_strand_id
1 'polypeptide(L)'
;TQHIYSAYLGYLVRLNKFGIKAGVRAEGTSLKASFARKPDLNFSTDYFDVVPNATLTYQMDMSSQIRLGYNMRIQRPGIWFLNPYINDVNPQNISQGNPNLDSEKSNNVNLNFSKFTQKFSINASLSYTFVNNAIERYTTTADFPSTDPRSQYNGALWNTYDNIGKKQQVGIFLYGNWSPTTWFRI
;
A
#
# COMPACT_ATOMS: atom_id res chain seq x y z
N THR A 1 -7.74 -4.27 20.49
CA THR A 1 -7.89 -2.80 20.46
C THR A 1 -6.82 -2.22 19.57
N GLN A 2 -7.19 -1.25 18.71
CA GLN A 2 -6.25 -0.54 17.84
C GLN A 2 -6.42 0.96 18.04
N HIS A 3 -5.31 1.67 18.19
CA HIS A 3 -5.26 3.12 18.27
C HIS A 3 -4.38 3.66 17.15
N ILE A 4 -4.84 4.69 16.44
CA ILE A 4 -4.10 5.33 15.35
C ILE A 4 -4.02 6.81 15.64
N TYR A 5 -2.80 7.35 15.58
CA TYR A 5 -2.51 8.78 15.71
C TYR A 5 -1.85 9.25 14.43
N SER A 6 -2.26 10.39 13.91
CA SER A 6 -1.65 10.92 12.69
C SER A 6 -1.47 12.43 12.75
N ALA A 7 -0.38 12.90 12.15
CA ALA A 7 -0.11 14.30 11.91
C ALA A 7 0.22 14.51 10.43
N TYR A 8 -0.25 15.61 9.86
CA TYR A 8 -0.03 15.94 8.45
C TYR A 8 0.53 17.36 8.33
N LEU A 9 1.56 17.50 7.49
CA LEU A 9 2.09 18.79 7.05
C LEU A 9 2.06 18.84 5.54
N GLY A 10 1.55 19.93 4.98
CA GLY A 10 1.51 20.13 3.53
C GLY A 10 1.80 21.57 3.14
N TYR A 11 2.42 21.71 1.99
CA TYR A 11 2.79 23.01 1.42
C TYR A 11 2.40 23.08 -0.06
N LEU A 12 1.90 24.23 -0.49
CA LEU A 12 1.50 24.53 -1.85
C LEU A 12 2.17 25.83 -2.31
N VAL A 13 2.92 25.75 -3.41
CA VAL A 13 3.53 26.90 -4.07
C VAL A 13 3.00 27.00 -5.49
N ARG A 14 2.72 28.22 -5.93
CA ARG A 14 2.38 28.55 -7.30
C ARG A 14 3.34 29.59 -7.84
N LEU A 15 4.06 29.25 -8.90
CA LEU A 15 5.05 30.09 -9.56
C LEU A 15 4.71 30.17 -11.06
N ASN A 16 4.05 31.23 -11.49
CA ASN A 16 3.61 31.40 -12.87
C ASN A 16 2.82 30.18 -13.38
N LYS A 17 3.45 29.40 -14.28
CA LYS A 17 2.88 28.21 -14.90
C LYS A 17 3.09 26.93 -14.06
N PHE A 18 3.85 26.99 -12.98
CA PHE A 18 4.15 25.84 -12.13
C PHE A 18 3.35 25.87 -10.83
N GLY A 19 2.76 24.75 -10.49
CA GLY A 19 2.17 24.49 -9.18
C GLY A 19 2.88 23.30 -8.53
N ILE A 20 3.40 23.48 -7.33
CA ILE A 20 4.08 22.44 -6.57
C ILE A 20 3.29 22.23 -5.27
N LYS A 21 2.81 21.02 -5.05
CA LYS A 21 2.22 20.60 -3.78
C LYS A 21 3.06 19.48 -3.22
N ALA A 22 3.49 19.60 -1.99
CA ALA A 22 4.19 18.54 -1.27
C ALA A 22 3.55 18.37 0.12
N GLY A 23 3.52 17.15 0.61
CA GLY A 23 2.97 16.85 1.91
C GLY A 23 3.60 15.59 2.50
N VAL A 24 3.56 15.51 3.80
CA VAL A 24 4.00 14.34 4.55
C VAL A 24 3.01 14.08 5.67
N ARG A 25 2.64 12.81 5.86
CA ARG A 25 1.81 12.34 6.97
C ARG A 25 2.63 11.35 7.79
N ALA A 26 2.72 11.59 9.08
CA ALA A 26 3.29 10.65 10.03
C ALA A 26 2.13 9.94 10.75
N GLU A 27 2.17 8.61 10.81
CA GLU A 27 1.16 7.79 11.49
C GLU A 27 1.81 6.86 12.50
N GLY A 28 1.36 6.95 13.74
CA GLY A 28 1.65 5.99 14.80
C GLY A 28 0.44 5.08 14.99
N THR A 29 0.64 3.78 15.04
CA THR A 29 -0.42 2.80 15.30
C THR A 29 0.01 1.86 16.41
N SER A 30 -0.82 1.71 17.43
CA SER A 30 -0.65 0.70 18.47
C SER A 30 -1.79 -0.31 18.38
N LEU A 31 -1.44 -1.58 18.22
CA LEU A 31 -2.38 -2.70 18.13
C LEU A 31 -2.10 -3.66 19.30
N LYS A 32 -3.15 -3.97 20.07
CA LYS A 32 -3.10 -4.97 21.16
C LYS A 32 -4.18 -6.03 20.90
N ALA A 33 -3.75 -7.27 20.81
CA ALA A 33 -4.62 -8.44 20.71
C ALA A 33 -4.61 -9.22 22.03
N SER A 34 -5.80 -9.56 22.52
CA SER A 34 -5.99 -10.31 23.76
C SER A 34 -6.89 -11.51 23.49
N PHE A 35 -6.43 -12.69 23.88
CA PHE A 35 -7.14 -13.95 23.69
C PHE A 35 -7.60 -14.46 25.06
N ALA A 36 -8.90 -14.36 25.36
CA ALA A 36 -9.46 -14.70 26.68
C ALA A 36 -9.22 -16.16 27.08
N ARG A 37 -9.15 -17.07 26.10
CA ARG A 37 -8.93 -18.51 26.35
C ARG A 37 -7.47 -18.96 26.29
N LYS A 38 -6.59 -18.12 25.75
CA LYS A 38 -5.14 -18.39 25.59
C LYS A 38 -4.35 -17.08 25.79
N PRO A 39 -4.21 -16.60 27.04
CA PRO A 39 -3.54 -15.33 27.33
C PRO A 39 -2.06 -15.31 26.95
N ASP A 40 -1.42 -16.46 26.86
CA ASP A 40 -0.04 -16.67 26.39
C ASP A 40 0.16 -16.27 24.92
N LEU A 41 -0.92 -16.20 24.14
CA LEU A 41 -0.91 -15.71 22.76
C LEU A 41 -1.20 -14.21 22.63
N ASN A 42 -1.37 -13.50 23.74
CA ASN A 42 -1.53 -12.06 23.70
C ASN A 42 -0.30 -11.41 23.07
N PHE A 43 -0.51 -10.47 22.16
CA PHE A 43 0.57 -9.72 21.56
C PHE A 43 0.21 -8.25 21.39
N SER A 44 1.24 -7.43 21.29
CA SER A 44 1.12 -6.02 20.89
C SER A 44 2.13 -5.73 19.80
N THR A 45 1.73 -4.91 18.85
CA THR A 45 2.63 -4.42 17.81
C THR A 45 2.37 -2.94 17.58
N ASP A 46 3.45 -2.20 17.38
CA ASP A 46 3.42 -0.76 17.14
C ASP A 46 4.05 -0.48 15.78
N TYR A 47 3.41 0.39 15.00
CA TYR A 47 3.89 0.83 13.71
C TYR A 47 4.12 2.33 13.73
N PHE A 48 5.19 2.76 13.07
CA PHE A 48 5.40 4.16 12.76
C PHE A 48 5.71 4.31 11.27
N ASP A 49 4.81 4.97 10.55
CA ASP A 49 4.87 5.11 9.11
C ASP A 49 4.93 6.59 8.72
N VAL A 50 5.83 6.91 7.77
CA VAL A 50 5.93 8.23 7.14
C VAL A 50 5.45 8.10 5.70
N VAL A 51 4.43 8.88 5.33
CA VAL A 51 3.68 8.76 4.09
C VAL A 51 3.78 10.07 3.30
N PRO A 52 4.79 10.20 2.43
CA PRO A 52 4.96 11.39 1.59
C PRO A 52 4.01 11.40 0.40
N ASN A 53 3.71 12.61 -0.07
CA ASN A 53 3.06 12.87 -1.35
C ASN A 53 3.63 14.15 -1.98
N ALA A 54 3.69 14.19 -3.31
CA ALA A 54 4.11 15.35 -4.06
C ALA A 54 3.36 15.43 -5.39
N THR A 55 3.06 16.63 -5.83
CA THR A 55 2.45 16.87 -7.14
C THR A 55 3.10 18.10 -7.76
N LEU A 56 3.60 17.94 -8.98
CA LEU A 56 4.07 19.02 -9.84
C LEU A 56 3.04 19.21 -10.96
N THR A 57 2.52 20.39 -11.11
CA THR A 57 1.62 20.77 -12.21
C THR A 57 2.30 21.81 -13.07
N TYR A 58 2.31 21.62 -14.37
CA TYR A 58 2.78 22.60 -15.35
C TYR A 58 1.61 23.00 -16.26
N GLN A 59 1.22 24.26 -16.19
CA GLN A 59 0.20 24.86 -17.05
C GLN A 59 0.85 25.31 -18.35
N MET A 60 0.66 24.57 -19.43
CA MET A 60 1.24 24.87 -20.75
C MET A 60 0.58 26.11 -21.34
N ASP A 61 -0.75 26.10 -21.37
CA ASP A 61 -1.63 27.19 -21.80
C ASP A 61 -2.94 27.17 -21.00
N MET A 62 -3.89 28.04 -21.33
CA MET A 62 -5.18 28.14 -20.62
C MET A 62 -6.05 26.88 -20.73
N SER A 63 -5.75 26.00 -21.69
CA SER A 63 -6.53 24.80 -22.01
C SER A 63 -5.81 23.49 -21.76
N SER A 64 -4.49 23.53 -21.50
CA SER A 64 -3.67 22.31 -21.36
C SER A 64 -2.71 22.33 -20.19
N GLN A 65 -2.60 21.20 -19.50
CA GLN A 65 -1.70 21.00 -18.36
C GLN A 65 -1.08 19.61 -18.35
N ILE A 66 0.10 19.53 -17.76
CA ILE A 66 0.78 18.28 -17.39
C ILE A 66 0.88 18.23 -15.87
N ARG A 67 0.62 17.07 -15.30
CA ARG A 67 0.74 16.83 -13.86
C ARG A 67 1.54 15.56 -13.62
N LEU A 68 2.60 15.70 -12.83
CA LEU A 68 3.36 14.56 -12.29
C LEU A 68 3.05 14.45 -10.80
N GLY A 69 2.57 13.29 -10.39
CA GLY A 69 2.22 13.00 -9.01
C GLY A 69 3.02 11.83 -8.47
N TYR A 70 3.39 11.91 -7.21
CA TYR A 70 3.86 10.80 -6.40
C TYR A 70 3.05 10.72 -5.12
N ASN A 71 2.60 9.54 -4.77
CA ASN A 71 1.99 9.29 -3.48
C ASN A 71 2.39 7.92 -2.93
N MET A 72 2.59 7.87 -1.65
CA MET A 72 2.72 6.62 -0.90
C MET A 72 1.40 6.32 -0.17
N ARG A 73 1.07 5.06 -0.04
CA ARG A 73 -0.02 4.54 0.81
C ARG A 73 0.51 3.40 1.64
N ILE A 74 -0.02 3.28 2.85
CA ILE A 74 0.29 2.16 3.73
C ILE A 74 -0.93 1.27 3.88
N GLN A 75 -0.68 -0.03 3.98
CA GLN A 75 -1.68 -1.03 4.34
C GLN A 75 -1.12 -1.87 5.49
N ARG A 76 -1.74 -1.74 6.66
CA ARG A 76 -1.33 -2.49 7.85
C ARG A 76 -1.77 -3.94 7.75
N PRO A 77 -0.99 -4.87 8.30
CA PRO A 77 -1.40 -6.27 8.38
C PRO A 77 -2.73 -6.41 9.12
N GLY A 78 -3.64 -7.20 8.56
CA GLY A 78 -4.86 -7.59 9.26
C GLY A 78 -4.55 -8.53 10.43
N ILE A 79 -5.44 -8.55 11.45
CA ILE A 79 -5.28 -9.38 12.65
C ILE A 79 -5.06 -10.88 12.33
N TRP A 80 -5.60 -11.35 11.23
CA TRP A 80 -5.44 -12.75 10.79
C TRP A 80 -4.01 -13.08 10.38
N PHE A 81 -3.29 -12.13 9.77
CA PHE A 81 -1.89 -12.29 9.40
C PHE A 81 -0.96 -12.24 10.61
N LEU A 82 -1.36 -11.50 11.65
CA LEU A 82 -0.60 -11.31 12.89
C LEU A 82 -0.88 -12.39 13.94
N ASN A 83 -1.94 -13.18 13.80
CA ASN A 83 -2.39 -14.12 14.83
C ASN A 83 -1.34 -15.22 15.09
N PRO A 84 -0.70 -15.28 16.27
CA PRO A 84 0.32 -16.26 16.59
C PRO A 84 -0.23 -17.66 16.90
N TYR A 85 -1.55 -17.84 16.81
CA TYR A 85 -2.18 -19.15 17.02
C TYR A 85 -1.69 -20.15 15.98
N ILE A 86 -1.20 -21.30 16.47
CA ILE A 86 -0.80 -22.42 15.64
C ILE A 86 -2.03 -23.24 15.31
N ASN A 87 -2.38 -23.35 14.04
CA ASN A 87 -3.40 -24.27 13.56
C ASN A 87 -2.71 -25.56 13.11
N ASP A 88 -2.88 -26.59 13.93
CA ASP A 88 -2.29 -27.94 13.79
C ASP A 88 -3.35 -29.03 13.59
N VAL A 89 -4.53 -28.65 13.10
CA VAL A 89 -5.61 -29.61 12.75
C VAL A 89 -5.08 -30.70 11.80
N ASN A 90 -4.18 -30.33 10.92
CA ASN A 90 -3.39 -31.28 10.15
C ASN A 90 -1.92 -31.19 10.59
N PRO A 91 -1.40 -32.21 11.34
CA PRO A 91 -0.04 -32.18 11.88
C PRO A 91 1.09 -32.14 10.82
N GLN A 92 0.79 -32.47 9.56
CA GLN A 92 1.74 -32.41 8.45
C GLN A 92 1.69 -31.06 7.71
N ASN A 93 0.69 -30.22 8.00
CA ASN A 93 0.45 -28.95 7.31
C ASN A 93 -0.04 -27.88 8.30
N ILE A 94 0.91 -27.28 8.97
CA ILE A 94 0.71 -26.31 10.04
C ILE A 94 0.55 -24.91 9.46
N SER A 95 -0.24 -24.06 10.11
CA SER A 95 -0.28 -22.63 9.76
C SER A 95 -0.25 -21.75 11.01
N GLN A 96 0.51 -20.65 10.92
CA GLN A 96 0.65 -19.64 11.96
C GLN A 96 0.79 -18.25 11.31
N GLY A 97 0.15 -17.24 11.89
CA GLY A 97 0.41 -15.84 11.53
C GLY A 97 1.75 -15.36 12.06
N ASN A 98 2.18 -14.18 11.60
CA ASN A 98 3.44 -13.58 12.01
C ASN A 98 3.19 -12.20 12.67
N PRO A 99 3.32 -12.07 14.00
CA PRO A 99 3.15 -10.78 14.70
C PRO A 99 4.16 -9.71 14.33
N ASN A 100 5.27 -10.08 13.68
CA ASN A 100 6.38 -9.19 13.33
C ASN A 100 6.24 -8.57 11.92
N LEU A 101 5.07 -8.69 11.28
CA LEU A 101 4.84 -8.10 9.97
C LEU A 101 4.83 -6.57 10.04
N ASP A 102 5.47 -5.95 9.06
CA ASP A 102 5.43 -4.51 8.82
C ASP A 102 4.24 -4.10 7.95
N SER A 103 3.90 -2.81 7.98
CA SER A 103 2.95 -2.22 7.03
C SER A 103 3.45 -2.33 5.60
N GLU A 104 2.60 -2.76 4.66
CA GLU A 104 2.91 -2.67 3.22
C GLU A 104 2.97 -1.21 2.79
N LYS A 105 3.97 -0.86 1.97
CA LYS A 105 4.17 0.50 1.43
C LYS A 105 4.00 0.49 -0.08
N SER A 106 2.84 0.97 -0.53
CA SER A 106 2.51 1.10 -1.95
C SER A 106 2.90 2.49 -2.44
N ASN A 107 3.79 2.55 -3.41
CA ASN A 107 4.26 3.77 -4.06
C ASN A 107 3.60 3.90 -5.42
N ASN A 108 3.05 5.06 -5.72
CA ASN A 108 2.45 5.35 -7.01
C ASN A 108 3.04 6.61 -7.61
N VAL A 109 3.55 6.49 -8.84
CA VAL A 109 3.95 7.61 -9.70
C VAL A 109 2.93 7.71 -10.82
N ASN A 110 2.43 8.92 -11.08
CA ASN A 110 1.40 9.15 -12.08
C ASN A 110 1.73 10.39 -12.89
N LEU A 111 1.72 10.25 -14.20
CA LEU A 111 1.87 11.33 -15.18
C LEU A 111 0.52 11.51 -15.88
N ASN A 112 -0.04 12.70 -15.82
CA ASN A 112 -1.31 13.02 -16.46
C ASN A 112 -1.12 14.23 -17.39
N PHE A 113 -1.64 14.09 -18.61
CA PHE A 113 -1.81 15.17 -19.57
C PHE A 113 -3.30 15.41 -19.78
N SER A 114 -3.75 16.65 -19.71
CA SER A 114 -5.12 17.04 -20.02
C SER A 114 -5.15 18.27 -20.91
N LYS A 115 -6.03 18.23 -21.90
CA LYS A 115 -6.31 19.37 -22.77
C LYS A 115 -7.81 19.46 -23.02
N PHE A 116 -8.35 20.66 -22.84
CA PHE A 116 -9.76 20.96 -23.04
C PHE A 116 -9.94 22.16 -23.94
N THR A 117 -10.65 21.95 -25.05
CA THR A 117 -11.02 23.01 -25.97
C THR A 117 -12.53 22.95 -26.22
N GLN A 118 -13.08 23.95 -26.90
CA GLN A 118 -14.51 23.93 -27.26
C GLN A 118 -14.88 22.74 -28.16
N LYS A 119 -13.93 22.25 -28.96
CA LYS A 119 -14.19 21.19 -29.97
C LYS A 119 -13.67 19.83 -29.58
N PHE A 120 -12.68 19.76 -28.71
CA PHE A 120 -12.17 18.47 -28.24
C PHE A 120 -11.64 18.54 -26.81
N SER A 121 -11.73 17.42 -26.12
CA SER A 121 -11.04 17.19 -24.85
C SER A 121 -10.26 15.89 -24.91
N ILE A 122 -9.10 15.89 -24.31
CA ILE A 122 -8.28 14.68 -24.16
C ILE A 122 -7.73 14.62 -22.73
N ASN A 123 -7.75 13.45 -22.14
CA ASN A 123 -7.11 13.13 -20.90
C ASN A 123 -6.31 11.84 -21.07
N ALA A 124 -5.01 11.91 -20.88
CA ALA A 124 -4.12 10.77 -20.94
C ALA A 124 -3.36 10.64 -19.63
N SER A 125 -3.35 9.46 -19.05
CA SER A 125 -2.55 9.21 -17.86
C SER A 125 -1.77 7.90 -17.94
N LEU A 126 -0.55 7.95 -17.40
CA LEU A 126 0.33 6.82 -17.20
C LEU A 126 0.59 6.71 -15.69
N SER A 127 0.34 5.54 -15.12
CA SER A 127 0.58 5.28 -13.71
C SER A 127 1.52 4.09 -13.54
N TYR A 128 2.41 4.20 -12.56
CA TYR A 128 3.28 3.11 -12.13
C TYR A 128 3.16 2.94 -10.62
N THR A 129 2.70 1.78 -10.20
CA THR A 129 2.56 1.44 -8.79
C THR A 129 3.51 0.30 -8.45
N PHE A 130 4.25 0.42 -7.34
CA PHE A 130 5.13 -0.63 -6.87
C PHE A 130 5.09 -0.77 -5.35
N VAL A 131 5.21 -2.03 -4.89
CA VAL A 131 5.31 -2.44 -3.49
C VAL A 131 6.50 -3.37 -3.38
N ASN A 132 7.44 -3.11 -2.48
CA ASN A 132 8.65 -3.90 -2.30
C ASN A 132 8.61 -4.81 -1.07
N ASN A 133 7.62 -4.60 -0.19
CA ASN A 133 7.45 -5.30 1.07
C ASN A 133 6.01 -5.82 1.23
N ALA A 134 5.42 -6.33 0.14
CA ALA A 134 4.09 -6.91 0.19
C ALA A 134 4.07 -8.14 1.11
N ILE A 135 3.01 -8.26 1.88
CA ILE A 135 2.79 -9.42 2.74
C ILE A 135 2.37 -10.59 1.86
N GLU A 136 3.19 -11.62 1.85
CA GLU A 136 2.92 -12.85 1.10
C GLU A 136 2.90 -14.05 2.02
N ARG A 137 2.01 -14.98 1.72
CA ARG A 137 2.02 -16.30 2.36
C ARG A 137 3.10 -17.14 1.71
N TYR A 138 3.91 -17.79 2.52
CA TYR A 138 4.85 -18.78 2.03
C TYR A 138 4.81 -20.06 2.86
N THR A 139 5.30 -21.12 2.28
CA THR A 139 5.38 -22.43 2.90
C THR A 139 6.85 -22.88 2.94
N THR A 140 7.28 -23.30 4.10
CA THR A 140 8.60 -23.91 4.31
C THR A 140 8.46 -25.23 5.06
N THR A 141 9.51 -26.01 5.16
CA THR A 141 9.56 -27.14 6.10
C THR A 141 9.89 -26.61 7.49
N ALA A 142 9.12 -27.01 8.48
CA ALA A 142 9.40 -26.64 9.88
C ALA A 142 10.75 -27.22 10.32
N ASP A 143 11.63 -26.34 10.79
CA ASP A 143 12.95 -26.66 11.33
C ASP A 143 13.25 -25.69 12.49
N PHE A 144 12.78 -26.05 13.67
CA PHE A 144 12.94 -25.26 14.88
C PHE A 144 13.97 -25.89 15.80
N PRO A 145 14.75 -25.08 16.54
CA PRO A 145 15.65 -25.61 17.58
C PRO A 145 14.90 -26.47 18.58
N SER A 146 15.54 -27.51 19.11
CA SER A 146 14.93 -28.42 20.08
C SER A 146 14.46 -27.76 21.37
N THR A 147 14.96 -26.54 21.67
CA THR A 147 14.50 -25.70 22.79
C THR A 147 13.22 -24.93 22.49
N ASP A 148 12.79 -24.84 21.23
CA ASP A 148 11.57 -24.16 20.84
C ASP A 148 10.39 -25.15 20.97
N PRO A 149 9.28 -24.77 21.62
CA PRO A 149 8.07 -25.61 21.69
C PRO A 149 7.51 -26.04 20.33
N ARG A 150 7.82 -25.30 19.26
CA ARG A 150 7.41 -25.62 17.89
C ARG A 150 8.23 -26.75 17.26
N SER A 151 9.33 -27.20 17.90
CA SER A 151 10.14 -28.31 17.41
C SER A 151 9.38 -29.63 17.26
N GLN A 152 8.26 -29.78 17.97
CA GLN A 152 7.34 -30.94 17.81
C GLN A 152 6.74 -31.05 16.39
N TYR A 153 6.78 -29.94 15.61
CA TYR A 153 6.27 -29.90 14.24
C TYR A 153 7.38 -30.01 13.19
N ASN A 154 8.64 -30.25 13.58
CA ASN A 154 9.74 -30.34 12.65
C ASN A 154 9.48 -31.40 11.58
N GLY A 155 9.78 -31.07 10.31
CA GLY A 155 9.49 -31.89 9.14
C GLY A 155 8.10 -31.67 8.54
N ALA A 156 7.17 -31.00 9.24
CA ALA A 156 5.87 -30.62 8.66
C ALA A 156 5.99 -29.43 7.72
N LEU A 157 5.01 -29.26 6.83
CA LEU A 157 4.85 -28.02 6.06
C LEU A 157 4.39 -26.90 6.96
N TRP A 158 5.15 -25.81 6.99
CA TRP A 158 4.87 -24.63 7.81
C TRP A 158 4.46 -23.45 6.92
N ASN A 159 3.22 -23.02 7.06
CA ASN A 159 2.67 -21.90 6.33
C ASN A 159 2.62 -20.66 7.23
N THR A 160 3.21 -19.58 6.77
CA THR A 160 3.23 -18.32 7.49
C THR A 160 3.24 -17.13 6.52
N TYR A 161 3.39 -15.92 7.02
CA TYR A 161 3.40 -14.68 6.25
C TYR A 161 4.69 -13.89 6.52
N ASP A 162 5.18 -13.20 5.51
CA ASP A 162 6.30 -12.28 5.66
C ASP A 162 6.24 -11.15 4.62
N ASN A 163 6.97 -10.07 4.85
CA ASN A 163 7.08 -8.91 3.96
C ASN A 163 8.11 -9.14 2.83
N ILE A 164 7.94 -10.19 2.06
CA ILE A 164 8.87 -10.65 1.00
C ILE A 164 8.38 -10.37 -0.41
N GLY A 165 7.11 -10.00 -0.55
CA GLY A 165 6.47 -9.83 -1.85
C GLY A 165 6.92 -8.55 -2.56
N LYS A 166 6.95 -8.63 -3.90
CA LYS A 166 7.16 -7.49 -4.79
C LYS A 166 6.01 -7.42 -5.78
N LYS A 167 5.32 -6.28 -5.83
CA LYS A 167 4.20 -6.04 -6.75
C LYS A 167 4.52 -4.84 -7.60
N GLN A 168 4.29 -4.93 -8.91
CA GLN A 168 4.46 -3.83 -9.84
C GLN A 168 3.27 -3.80 -10.78
N GLN A 169 2.76 -2.61 -11.05
CA GLN A 169 1.63 -2.41 -11.95
C GLN A 169 1.85 -1.15 -12.76
N VAL A 170 1.70 -1.27 -14.08
CA VAL A 170 1.63 -0.15 -15.02
C VAL A 170 0.19 0.01 -15.45
N GLY A 171 -0.33 1.22 -15.39
CA GLY A 171 -1.67 1.57 -15.87
C GLY A 171 -1.60 2.67 -16.91
N ILE A 172 -2.33 2.50 -18.02
CA ILE A 172 -2.48 3.52 -19.05
C ILE A 172 -3.98 3.79 -19.16
N PHE A 173 -4.34 5.07 -19.14
CA PHE A 173 -5.71 5.51 -19.34
C PHE A 173 -5.71 6.62 -20.40
N LEU A 174 -6.60 6.49 -21.38
CA LEU A 174 -6.81 7.48 -22.43
C LEU A 174 -8.31 7.72 -22.58
N TYR A 175 -8.69 8.97 -22.48
CA TYR A 175 -10.05 9.42 -22.74
C TYR A 175 -10.01 10.61 -23.69
N GLY A 176 -10.84 10.58 -24.71
CA GLY A 176 -11.00 11.67 -25.67
C GLY A 176 -12.47 11.92 -25.97
N ASN A 177 -12.79 13.16 -26.25
CA ASN A 177 -14.08 13.57 -26.76
C ASN A 177 -13.85 14.61 -27.87
N TRP A 178 -14.49 14.43 -28.99
CA TRP A 178 -14.40 15.33 -30.15
C TRP A 178 -15.77 15.76 -30.60
N SER A 179 -15.98 17.05 -30.70
CA SER A 179 -17.24 17.67 -31.11
C SER A 179 -16.94 18.73 -32.18
N PRO A 180 -16.75 18.30 -33.46
CA PRO A 180 -16.40 19.23 -34.55
C PRO A 180 -17.50 20.22 -34.83
N THR A 181 -18.76 19.84 -34.57
CA THR A 181 -19.97 20.65 -34.75
C THR A 181 -20.87 20.55 -33.52
N THR A 182 -21.85 21.42 -33.39
CA THR A 182 -22.79 21.43 -32.23
C THR A 182 -23.71 20.21 -32.18
N TRP A 183 -23.92 19.55 -33.30
CA TRP A 183 -24.82 18.40 -33.45
C TRP A 183 -24.12 17.04 -33.53
N PHE A 184 -22.77 17.01 -33.59
CA PHE A 184 -21.98 15.77 -33.65
C PHE A 184 -20.91 15.71 -32.58
N ARG A 185 -20.93 14.61 -31.82
CA ARG A 185 -19.97 14.34 -30.72
C ARG A 185 -19.57 12.85 -30.78
N ILE A 186 -18.27 12.61 -30.65
CA ILE A 186 -17.68 11.28 -30.48
C ILE A 186 -16.93 11.26 -29.16
#